data_639e57401660898fb8c6588845a36871
#
_entry.id   639e57401660898fb8c6588845a36871
#
_cell.length_a   1.000
_cell.length_b   1.000
_cell.length_c   1.000
_cell.angle_alpha   90.00
_cell.angle_beta   90.00
_cell.angle_gamma   90.00
#
_symmetry.space_group_name_H-M   'P 1'
#
loop_
_entity.id
_entity.type
_entity.pdbx_description
1 polymer ?
#
loop_
_entity_poly.entity_id
_entity_poly.type
_entity_poly.pdbx_seq_one_letter_code
_entity_poly.pdbx_strand_id
1 'polypeptide(L)' 'MPVHHRRISIGFQGGHSLALRVIEEQLEELYRALDGGGWHELETEDGPVRLYLGQVVYIRAENDDQRVGFSV' A
#
# COMPACT_ATOMS: atom_id res chain seq x y z
N MET A 1 -5.16 -21.41 6.02
CA MET A 1 -5.39 -20.57 4.87
C MET A 1 -4.30 -19.56 4.76
N PRO A 2 -3.59 -19.55 3.69
CA PRO A 2 -2.49 -18.61 3.57
C PRO A 2 -2.99 -17.19 3.42
N VAL A 3 -2.23 -16.29 3.96
CA VAL A 3 -2.53 -14.88 3.84
C VAL A 3 -1.95 -14.39 2.54
N HIS A 4 -2.75 -13.68 1.77
CA HIS A 4 -2.33 -13.18 0.47
C HIS A 4 -1.90 -11.72 0.60
N HIS A 5 -0.66 -11.44 0.29
CA HIS A 5 -0.15 -10.08 0.34
C HIS A 5 -0.16 -9.47 -1.06
N ARG A 6 -0.52 -8.21 -1.13
CA ARG A 6 -0.49 -7.45 -2.37
C ARG A 6 0.63 -6.46 -2.33
N ARG A 7 1.26 -6.26 -3.45
CA ARG A 7 2.29 -5.25 -3.55
C ARG A 7 1.66 -3.90 -3.80
N ILE A 8 2.06 -2.91 -3.01
CA ILE A 8 1.60 -1.55 -3.23
C ILE A 8 2.80 -0.62 -3.26
N SER A 9 2.62 0.51 -3.90
CA SER A 9 3.61 1.58 -3.89
C SER A 9 2.96 2.82 -3.34
N ILE A 10 3.64 3.48 -2.42
CA ILE A 10 3.13 4.70 -1.82
C ILE A 10 4.07 5.82 -2.25
N GLY A 11 3.53 6.84 -2.89
CA GLY A 11 4.32 7.98 -3.32
C GLY A 11 4.17 9.12 -2.34
N PHE A 12 5.28 9.78 -2.05
CA PHE A 12 5.31 10.87 -1.09
C PHE A 12 5.69 12.17 -1.77
N GLN A 13 5.39 13.27 -1.12
CA GLN A 13 5.81 14.57 -1.59
C GLN A 13 7.32 14.55 -1.75
N GLY A 14 7.82 15.19 -2.79
CA GLY A 14 9.24 15.21 -3.04
C GLY A 14 9.74 14.13 -3.96
N GLY A 15 8.85 13.27 -4.42
CA GLY A 15 9.24 12.27 -5.43
C GLY A 15 9.70 10.94 -4.90
N HIS A 16 9.66 10.75 -3.59
CA HIS A 16 10.06 9.45 -3.02
C HIS A 16 8.91 8.47 -3.08
N SER A 17 9.21 7.20 -3.17
CA SER A 17 8.18 6.17 -3.10
C SER A 17 8.67 5.01 -2.28
N LEU A 18 7.72 4.23 -1.77
CA LEU A 18 8.00 3.10 -0.92
C LEU A 18 7.15 1.93 -1.38
N ALA A 19 7.79 0.80 -1.64
CA ALA A 19 7.08 -0.40 -2.07
C ALA A 19 6.94 -1.34 -0.89
N LEU A 20 5.74 -1.86 -0.69
CA LEU A 20 5.42 -2.73 0.44
C LEU A 20 4.51 -3.84 -0.02
N ARG A 21 4.39 -4.86 0.82
CA ARG A 21 3.41 -5.91 0.58
C ARG A 21 2.51 -5.99 1.80
N VAL A 22 1.20 -5.88 1.59
CA VAL A 22 0.23 -5.84 2.68
C VAL A 22 -0.95 -6.72 2.34
N ILE A 23 -1.68 -7.16 3.36
CA ILE A 23 -2.92 -7.88 3.11
C ILE A 23 -4.01 -6.87 2.80
N GLU A 24 -5.07 -7.35 2.19
CA GLU A 24 -6.12 -6.49 1.69
C GLU A 24 -6.75 -5.64 2.79
N GLU A 25 -6.91 -6.21 3.96
CA GLU A 25 -7.49 -5.46 5.08
C GLU A 25 -6.66 -4.26 5.46
N GLN A 26 -5.34 -4.41 5.43
CA GLN A 26 -4.46 -3.30 5.76
C GLN A 26 -4.53 -2.20 4.71
N LEU A 27 -4.67 -2.59 3.45
CA LEU A 27 -4.79 -1.62 2.39
C LEU A 27 -6.09 -0.82 2.54
N GLU A 28 -7.18 -1.50 2.88
CA GLU A 28 -8.45 -0.81 3.07
C GLU A 28 -8.40 0.15 4.24
N GLU A 29 -7.74 -0.26 5.31
CA GLU A 29 -7.59 0.63 6.45
C GLU A 29 -6.78 1.86 6.08
N LEU A 30 -5.75 1.67 5.28
CA LEU A 30 -4.95 2.79 4.83
C LEU A 30 -5.78 3.76 4.01
N TYR A 31 -6.58 3.25 3.09
CA TYR A 31 -7.44 4.11 2.29
C TYR A 31 -8.39 4.92 3.17
N ARG A 32 -8.96 4.27 4.19
CA ARG A 32 -9.88 4.98 5.07
C ARG A 32 -9.19 6.03 5.90
N ALA A 33 -7.94 5.77 6.26
CA ALA A 33 -7.21 6.69 7.12
C ALA A 33 -6.69 7.91 6.37
N LEU A 34 -6.60 7.83 5.06
CA LEU A 34 -6.00 8.92 4.28
C LEU A 34 -6.70 10.25 4.46
N ASP A 35 -8.02 10.22 4.58
CA ASP A 35 -8.77 11.46 4.71
C ASP A 35 -8.48 12.18 6.01
N GLY A 36 -8.12 11.45 7.04
CA GLY A 36 -7.85 12.04 8.33
C GLY A 36 -6.46 12.62 8.46
N GLY A 37 -5.55 12.21 7.62
CA GLY A 37 -4.17 12.63 7.72
C GLY A 37 -3.50 12.06 8.96
N GLY A 38 -2.38 12.66 9.34
CA GLY A 38 -1.68 12.25 10.54
C GLY A 38 -0.88 10.98 10.34
N TRP A 39 -0.50 10.38 11.46
CA TRP A 39 0.31 9.16 11.42
C TRP A 39 -0.58 7.93 11.39
N HIS A 40 -0.16 6.95 10.63
CA HIS A 40 -0.90 5.69 10.50
C HIS A 40 0.10 4.54 10.53
N GLU A 41 -0.18 3.53 11.31
CA GLU A 41 0.68 2.37 11.37
C GLU A 41 0.13 1.30 10.46
N LEU A 42 0.95 0.82 9.55
CA LEU A 42 0.55 -0.14 8.54
C LEU A 42 1.33 -1.42 8.76
N GLU A 43 0.63 -2.53 8.89
CA GLU A 43 1.30 -3.82 9.02
C GLU A 43 1.65 -4.34 7.65
N THR A 44 2.90 -4.67 7.45
CA THR A 44 3.36 -5.18 6.16
C THR A 44 4.00 -6.54 6.34
N GLU A 45 4.31 -7.17 5.24
CA GLU A 45 4.97 -8.46 5.27
C GLU A 45 6.28 -8.39 6.02
N ASP A 46 6.95 -7.25 5.98
CA ASP A 46 8.24 -7.07 6.64
C ASP A 46 8.14 -6.43 8.02
N GLY A 47 6.95 -6.25 8.53
CA GLY A 47 6.75 -5.67 9.85
C GLY A 47 5.97 -4.37 9.77
N PRO A 48 5.77 -3.70 10.89
CA PRO A 48 4.97 -2.48 10.91
C PRO A 48 5.76 -1.29 10.37
N VAL A 49 5.04 -0.42 9.67
CA VAL A 49 5.60 0.81 9.12
C VAL A 49 4.69 1.94 9.52
N ARG A 50 5.24 3.03 10.02
CA ARG A 50 4.46 4.21 10.37
C ARG A 50 4.62 5.24 9.29
N LEU A 51 3.49 5.73 8.79
CA LEU A 51 3.47 6.66 7.67
C LEU A 51 2.84 7.97 8.10
N TYR A 52 3.37 9.07 7.61
CA TYR A 52 2.70 10.35 7.81
C TYR A 52 1.83 10.61 6.60
N LEU A 53 0.53 10.45 6.79
CA LEU A 53 -0.39 10.46 5.66
C LEU A 53 -0.48 11.81 4.98
N GLY A 54 -0.15 12.87 5.68
CA GLY A 54 -0.16 14.19 5.07
C GLY A 54 0.87 14.36 3.97
N GLN A 55 1.86 13.48 3.89
CA GLN A 55 2.87 13.53 2.86
C GLN A 55 2.62 12.55 1.72
N VAL A 56 1.55 11.78 1.79
CA VAL A 56 1.26 10.79 0.76
C VAL A 56 0.53 11.46 -0.39
N VAL A 57 1.03 11.26 -1.58
CA VAL A 57 0.42 11.81 -2.78
C VAL A 57 -0.33 10.78 -3.59
N TYR A 58 0.09 9.52 -3.57
CA TYR A 58 -0.65 8.46 -4.27
C TYR A 58 -0.37 7.11 -3.64
N ILE A 59 -1.28 6.19 -3.84
CA ILE A 59 -1.09 4.79 -3.52
C ILE A 59 -1.47 4.00 -4.74
N ARG A 60 -0.58 3.09 -5.16
CA ARG A 60 -0.79 2.29 -6.31
C ARG A 60 -0.77 0.85 -5.88
N ALA A 61 -1.86 0.14 -6.07
CA ALA A 61 -1.94 -1.28 -5.74
C ALA A 61 -1.68 -2.07 -7.00
N GLU A 62 -0.69 -2.95 -6.97
CA GLU A 62 -0.37 -3.76 -8.11
C GLU A 62 -1.18 -5.03 -8.07
N ASN A 63 -1.50 -5.50 -9.24
CA ASN A 63 -2.27 -6.70 -9.34
C ASN A 63 -1.35 -7.87 -9.39
N ASP A 64 -1.42 -8.71 -8.37
CA ASP A 64 -0.54 -9.82 -8.31
C ASP A 64 -0.82 -10.84 -9.30
N ASP A 65 -2.03 -10.96 -9.72
CA ASP A 65 -2.29 -12.01 -10.57
C ASP A 65 -2.32 -11.61 -11.93
N GLN A 66 -1.56 -10.88 -12.36
CA GLN A 66 -1.52 -10.52 -13.54
C GLN A 66 -1.35 -11.46 -14.48
N ARG A 67 -1.92 -11.70 -15.20
CA ARG A 67 -1.82 -12.48 -16.06
C ARG A 67 -1.42 -12.06 -17.12
N VAL A 68 -0.96 -12.26 -17.57
CA VAL A 68 -0.39 -11.92 -18.45
C VAL A 68 -0.87 -12.07 -19.62
N GLY A 69 -1.17 -12.20 -19.95
CA GLY A 69 -1.69 -12.34 -20.96
C GLY A 69 -2.24 -11.85 -21.85
N PHE A 70 -2.50 -11.76 -21.80
CA PHE A 70 -2.88 -11.40 -22.29
C PHE A 70 -2.85 -10.94 -23.13
N SER A 71 -3.00 -11.00 -23.39
CA SER A 71 -2.95 -10.63 -23.95
C SER A 71 -2.93 -10.40 -24.67
N VAL A 72 -3.13 -10.43 -24.99
CA VAL A 72 -3.09 -10.34 -25.60
C VAL A 72 -3.08 -10.36 -26.12
#